data_1a6fbdd7fad841a6d32d03c739f06efb
#
_entry.id   1a6fbdd7fad841a6d32d03c739f06efb
#
_cell.length_a   1.000
_cell.length_b   1.000
_cell.length_c   1.000
_cell.angle_alpha   90.00
_cell.angle_beta   90.00
_cell.angle_gamma   90.00
#
_symmetry.space_group_name_H-M   'P 1'
#
loop_
_entity.id
_entity.type
_entity.pdbx_description
1 polymer ?
#
loop_
_entity_poly.entity_id
_entity_poly.type
_entity_poly.pdbx_seq_one_letter_code
_entity_poly.pdbx_strand_id
1 'polypeptide(L)'
;MSSGTYFPPPVRLVEIPKANGGKRPLGIPSIADRVAQTVAKMVMEPTMERIFHPDSYGYGPGRSALDAVGTARKRCWKFDWVIDLDIKSFFDSIPWHLIEKAVAHHTELSWIRLYGKAVAASSRGERRRNPCGENTRNPSGFGGFTAARKFGSALCIR
;
A
#
# COMPACT_ATOMS: atom_id res chain seq x y z
N MET A 1 -15.71 -14.09 -6.26
CA MET A 1 -15.40 -13.10 -5.18
C MET A 1 -16.65 -12.57 -4.48
N SER A 2 -17.79 -12.51 -5.13
CA SER A 2 -19.04 -12.04 -4.52
C SER A 2 -19.59 -12.92 -3.39
N SER A 3 -19.21 -14.20 -3.36
CA SER A 3 -19.67 -15.19 -2.36
C SER A 3 -18.91 -15.16 -1.02
N GLY A 4 -17.87 -14.34 -0.88
CA GLY A 4 -17.05 -14.31 0.34
C GLY A 4 -16.21 -15.56 0.61
N THR A 5 -16.13 -16.48 -0.33
CA THR A 5 -15.43 -17.78 -0.18
C THR A 5 -13.95 -17.74 -0.56
N TYR A 6 -13.46 -16.61 -1.06
CA TYR A 6 -12.05 -16.47 -1.39
C TYR A 6 -11.22 -16.10 -0.15
N PHE A 7 -10.32 -16.97 0.24
CA PHE A 7 -9.34 -16.74 1.29
C PHE A 7 -7.94 -16.61 0.68
N PRO A 8 -7.30 -15.44 0.76
CA PRO A 8 -5.96 -15.26 0.24
C PRO A 8 -4.98 -16.15 1.02
N PRO A 9 -4.13 -16.94 0.31
CA PRO A 9 -3.10 -17.70 0.96
C PRO A 9 -2.02 -16.78 1.57
N PRO A 10 -1.22 -17.27 2.54
CA PRO A 10 -0.13 -16.49 3.09
C PRO A 10 0.89 -16.14 2.02
N VAL A 11 1.47 -14.94 2.13
CA VAL A 11 2.50 -14.47 1.20
C VAL A 11 3.82 -15.22 1.42
N ARG A 12 4.55 -15.52 0.33
CA ARG A 12 5.89 -16.08 0.42
C ARG A 12 6.88 -14.98 0.78
N LEU A 13 7.55 -15.13 1.92
CA LEU A 13 8.58 -14.20 2.36
C LEU A 13 9.90 -14.47 1.61
N VAL A 14 10.49 -13.44 1.02
CA VAL A 14 11.80 -13.48 0.36
C VAL A 14 12.64 -12.33 0.88
N GLU A 15 13.86 -12.60 1.31
CA GLU A 15 14.81 -11.57 1.73
C GLU A 15 15.60 -11.03 0.54
N ILE A 16 15.55 -9.73 0.33
CA ILE A 16 16.30 -9.05 -0.73
C ILE A 16 17.46 -8.28 -0.09
N PRO A 17 18.71 -8.46 -0.59
CA PRO A 17 19.83 -7.70 -0.11
C PRO A 17 19.68 -6.20 -0.44
N LYS A 18 20.05 -5.34 0.49
CA LYS A 18 20.15 -3.89 0.29
C LYS A 18 21.58 -3.52 -0.13
N ALA A 19 21.73 -2.40 -0.84
CA ALA A 19 23.03 -1.88 -1.25
C ALA A 19 23.99 -1.60 -0.06
N ASN A 20 23.43 -1.36 1.13
CA ASN A 20 24.19 -1.13 2.37
C ASN A 20 24.49 -2.42 3.18
N GLY A 21 24.40 -3.60 2.57
CA GLY A 21 24.67 -4.89 3.20
C GLY A 21 23.56 -5.45 4.09
N GLY A 22 22.48 -4.70 4.34
CA GLY A 22 21.31 -5.17 5.06
C GLY A 22 20.39 -6.02 4.17
N LYS A 23 19.40 -6.70 4.79
CA LYS A 23 18.34 -7.42 4.10
C LYS A 23 17.00 -6.71 4.31
N ARG A 24 16.11 -6.77 3.33
CA ARG A 24 14.72 -6.37 3.48
C ARG A 24 13.79 -7.54 3.17
N PRO A 25 12.82 -7.84 4.01
CA PRO A 25 11.82 -8.84 3.70
C PRO A 25 10.87 -8.33 2.62
N LEU A 26 10.55 -9.17 1.64
CA LEU A 26 9.55 -8.93 0.61
C LEU A 26 8.52 -10.04 0.64
N GLY A 27 7.26 -9.71 0.85
CA GLY A 27 6.15 -10.66 0.74
C GLY A 27 5.69 -10.78 -0.72
N ILE A 28 5.75 -11.98 -1.28
CA ILE A 28 5.29 -12.26 -2.65
C ILE A 28 3.95 -12.97 -2.56
N PRO A 29 2.84 -12.34 -2.97
CA PRO A 29 1.53 -12.98 -3.01
C PRO A 29 1.46 -14.03 -4.12
N SER A 30 0.54 -14.99 -4.00
CA SER A 30 0.25 -15.96 -5.04
C SER A 30 -0.26 -15.28 -6.32
N ILE A 31 -0.18 -15.99 -7.45
CA ILE A 31 -0.69 -15.45 -8.74
C ILE A 31 -2.18 -15.15 -8.64
N ALA A 32 -2.97 -16.05 -8.06
CA ALA A 32 -4.40 -15.85 -7.88
C ALA A 32 -4.70 -14.60 -7.03
N ASP A 33 -3.91 -14.39 -5.97
CA ASP A 33 -4.09 -13.22 -5.11
C ASP A 33 -3.67 -11.92 -5.83
N ARG A 34 -2.62 -11.95 -6.64
CA ARG A 34 -2.25 -10.79 -7.48
C ARG A 34 -3.36 -10.41 -8.47
N VAL A 35 -4.02 -11.39 -9.07
CA VAL A 35 -5.18 -11.13 -9.94
C VAL A 35 -6.32 -10.51 -9.13
N ALA A 36 -6.62 -11.06 -7.95
CA ALA A 36 -7.66 -10.52 -7.07
C ALA A 36 -7.37 -9.07 -6.65
N GLN A 37 -6.13 -8.77 -6.28
CA GLN A 37 -5.67 -7.41 -5.94
C GLN A 37 -5.80 -6.47 -7.13
N THR A 38 -5.45 -6.91 -8.33
CA THR A 38 -5.58 -6.12 -9.56
C THR A 38 -7.04 -5.77 -9.84
N VAL A 39 -7.95 -6.74 -9.73
CA VAL A 39 -9.39 -6.50 -9.92
C VAL A 39 -9.92 -5.50 -8.89
N ALA A 40 -9.57 -5.66 -7.61
CA ALA A 40 -9.95 -4.70 -6.57
C ALA A 40 -9.41 -3.29 -6.87
N LYS A 41 -8.15 -3.19 -7.33
CA LYS A 41 -7.54 -1.94 -7.77
C LYS A 41 -8.34 -1.31 -8.90
N MET A 42 -8.62 -2.04 -9.98
CA MET A 42 -9.32 -1.51 -11.16
C MET A 42 -10.71 -0.95 -10.83
N VAL A 43 -11.39 -1.56 -9.86
CA VAL A 43 -12.72 -1.09 -9.43
C VAL A 43 -12.62 0.14 -8.54
N MET A 44 -11.64 0.21 -7.65
CA MET A 44 -11.49 1.33 -6.70
C MET A 44 -10.79 2.55 -7.32
N GLU A 45 -9.84 2.35 -8.23
CA GLU A 45 -8.97 3.39 -8.77
C GLU A 45 -9.72 4.60 -9.33
N PRO A 46 -10.78 4.44 -10.17
CA PRO A 46 -11.48 5.59 -10.74
C PRO A 46 -12.12 6.51 -9.69
N THR A 47 -12.59 5.94 -8.58
CA THR A 47 -13.19 6.70 -7.48
C THR A 47 -12.11 7.38 -6.64
N MET A 48 -11.03 6.66 -6.35
CA MET A 48 -9.94 7.14 -5.51
C MET A 48 -9.13 8.23 -6.18
N GLU A 49 -8.91 8.15 -7.50
CA GLU A 49 -8.17 9.18 -8.25
C GLU A 49 -8.82 10.57 -8.21
N ARG A 50 -10.14 10.63 -8.07
CA ARG A 50 -10.86 11.91 -7.93
C ARG A 50 -10.62 12.60 -6.58
N ILE A 51 -10.26 11.82 -5.56
CA ILE A 51 -10.08 12.29 -4.18
C ILE A 51 -8.63 12.70 -3.93
N PHE A 52 -7.69 12.07 -4.64
CA PHE A 52 -6.27 12.36 -4.47
C PHE A 52 -5.90 13.77 -4.92
N HIS A 53 -4.96 14.37 -4.19
CA HIS A 53 -4.45 15.68 -4.52
C HIS A 53 -3.81 15.68 -5.92
N PRO A 54 -3.95 16.76 -6.72
CA PRO A 54 -3.34 16.87 -8.06
C PRO A 54 -1.83 16.60 -8.10
N ASP A 55 -1.14 16.89 -7.01
CA ASP A 55 0.32 16.64 -6.87
C ASP A 55 0.66 15.24 -6.32
N SER A 56 -0.30 14.33 -6.28
CA SER A 56 -0.01 12.93 -5.92
C SER A 56 0.52 12.18 -7.12
N TYR A 57 1.83 11.97 -7.19
CA TYR A 57 2.51 11.31 -8.32
C TYR A 57 2.74 9.80 -8.10
N GLY A 58 2.42 9.28 -6.92
CA GLY A 58 2.64 7.88 -6.59
C GLY A 58 1.65 6.95 -7.27
N TYR A 59 2.10 6.12 -8.21
CA TYR A 59 1.34 5.02 -8.81
C TYR A 59 0.00 5.37 -9.49
N GLY A 60 -0.26 6.65 -9.78
CA GLY A 60 -1.47 7.07 -10.49
C GLY A 60 -1.41 6.81 -11.99
N PRO A 61 -2.55 6.60 -12.65
CA PRO A 61 -2.62 6.52 -14.10
C PRO A 61 -2.14 7.83 -14.73
N GLY A 62 -1.28 7.73 -15.74
CA GLY A 62 -0.73 8.90 -16.44
C GLY A 62 0.18 9.80 -15.62
N ARG A 63 0.68 9.33 -14.47
CA ARG A 63 1.60 10.05 -13.59
C ARG A 63 2.95 9.36 -13.52
N SER A 64 4.03 10.13 -13.64
CA SER A 64 5.40 9.61 -13.60
C SER A 64 6.26 10.29 -12.52
N ALA A 65 7.36 9.64 -12.15
CA ALA A 65 8.34 10.24 -11.26
C ALA A 65 8.99 11.49 -11.90
N LEU A 66 9.12 11.52 -13.24
CA LEU A 66 9.66 12.67 -13.96
C LEU A 66 8.74 13.89 -13.85
N ASP A 67 7.42 13.68 -13.88
CA ASP A 67 6.47 14.78 -13.68
C ASP A 67 6.57 15.35 -12.26
N ALA A 68 6.75 14.48 -11.25
CA ALA A 68 7.00 14.91 -9.88
C ALA A 68 8.25 15.77 -9.76
N VAL A 69 9.37 15.31 -10.34
CA VAL A 69 10.63 16.07 -10.36
C VAL A 69 10.48 17.39 -11.11
N GLY A 70 9.80 17.37 -12.27
CA GLY A 70 9.54 18.57 -13.06
C GLY A 70 8.72 19.61 -12.27
N THR A 71 7.70 19.17 -11.54
CA THR A 71 6.88 20.05 -10.70
C THR A 71 7.67 20.57 -9.49
N ALA A 72 8.42 19.70 -8.80
CA ALA A 72 9.28 20.09 -7.70
C ALA A 72 10.30 21.16 -8.15
N ARG A 73 10.98 20.94 -9.28
CA ARG A 73 11.91 21.91 -9.86
C ARG A 73 11.26 23.27 -10.08
N LYS A 74 10.07 23.31 -10.72
CA LYS A 74 9.36 24.58 -10.98
C LYS A 74 9.02 25.33 -9.70
N ARG A 75 8.71 24.60 -8.62
CA ARG A 75 8.37 25.20 -7.31
C ARG A 75 9.59 25.67 -6.56
N CYS A 76 10.68 24.91 -6.57
CA CYS A 76 11.96 25.31 -5.96
C CYS A 76 12.54 26.61 -6.54
N TRP A 77 12.18 26.96 -7.79
CA TRP A 77 12.55 28.26 -8.38
C TRP A 77 11.71 29.44 -7.84
N LYS A 78 10.61 29.16 -7.14
CA LYS A 78 9.70 30.20 -6.61
C LYS A 78 9.80 30.38 -5.10
N PHE A 79 10.33 29.39 -4.39
CA PHE A 79 10.37 29.35 -2.93
C PHE A 79 11.78 29.08 -2.45
N ASP A 80 12.23 29.80 -1.45
CA ASP A 80 13.58 29.68 -0.89
C ASP A 80 13.71 28.53 0.10
N TRP A 81 12.60 27.94 0.55
CA TRP A 81 12.58 26.87 1.54
C TRP A 81 11.92 25.60 0.99
N VAL A 82 12.54 24.47 1.28
CA VAL A 82 12.01 23.14 0.96
C VAL A 82 11.97 22.33 2.23
N ILE A 83 10.82 21.72 2.50
CA ILE A 83 10.65 20.76 3.59
C ILE A 83 10.49 19.39 2.99
N ASP A 84 11.40 18.47 3.33
CA ASP A 84 11.32 17.05 2.97
C ASP A 84 10.82 16.25 4.18
N LEU A 85 9.72 15.53 4.00
CA LEU A 85 9.07 14.75 5.04
C LEU A 85 8.90 13.29 4.58
N ASP A 86 9.41 12.36 5.36
CA ASP A 86 9.20 10.92 5.15
C ASP A 86 8.71 10.23 6.43
N ILE A 87 7.70 9.38 6.29
CA ILE A 87 7.17 8.62 7.43
C ILE A 87 7.87 7.27 7.50
N LYS A 88 8.77 7.14 8.46
CA LYS A 88 9.51 5.90 8.69
C LYS A 88 8.58 4.71 8.94
N SER A 89 8.78 3.63 8.17
CA SER A 89 8.02 2.38 8.33
C SER A 89 6.49 2.57 8.24
N PHE A 90 6.02 3.51 7.42
CA PHE A 90 4.60 3.86 7.32
C PHE A 90 3.70 2.64 7.15
N PHE A 91 4.00 1.76 6.19
CA PHE A 91 3.19 0.56 5.91
C PHE A 91 3.20 -0.48 7.03
N ASP A 92 4.27 -0.52 7.81
CA ASP A 92 4.41 -1.45 8.95
C ASP A 92 3.69 -0.92 10.20
N SER A 93 3.49 0.40 10.26
CA SER A 93 2.92 1.09 11.42
C SER A 93 1.41 1.30 11.33
N ILE A 94 0.80 1.24 10.13
CA ILE A 94 -0.63 1.48 9.97
C ILE A 94 -1.44 0.34 10.59
N PRO A 95 -2.32 0.62 11.56
CA PRO A 95 -3.23 -0.39 12.11
C PRO A 95 -4.24 -0.84 11.05
N TRP A 96 -4.46 -2.14 10.93
CA TRP A 96 -5.39 -2.72 9.96
C TRP A 96 -6.82 -2.17 10.06
N HIS A 97 -7.30 -1.87 11.25
CA HIS A 97 -8.64 -1.31 11.45
C HIS A 97 -8.80 0.07 10.77
N LEU A 98 -7.73 0.86 10.66
CA LEU A 98 -7.78 2.14 9.93
C LEU A 98 -7.87 1.92 8.42
N ILE A 99 -7.16 0.91 7.90
CA ILE A 99 -7.26 0.53 6.48
C ILE A 99 -8.67 0.04 6.18
N GLU A 100 -9.23 -0.84 7.01
CA GLU A 100 -10.60 -1.34 6.86
C GLU A 100 -11.63 -0.19 6.91
N LYS A 101 -11.46 0.76 7.83
CA LYS A 101 -12.31 1.94 7.93
C LYS A 101 -12.20 2.83 6.69
N ALA A 102 -11.00 3.06 6.18
CA ALA A 102 -10.77 3.83 4.95
C ALA A 102 -11.42 3.17 3.74
N VAL A 103 -11.24 1.85 3.56
CA VAL A 103 -11.90 1.10 2.48
C VAL A 103 -13.42 1.18 2.61
N ALA A 104 -13.97 1.01 3.82
CA ALA A 104 -15.42 1.09 4.05
C ALA A 104 -16.01 2.48 3.79
N HIS A 105 -15.19 3.53 3.96
CA HIS A 105 -15.61 4.92 3.67
C HIS A 105 -15.69 5.20 2.16
N HIS A 106 -14.81 4.59 1.37
CA HIS A 106 -14.67 4.90 -0.06
C HIS A 106 -15.35 3.89 -0.99
N THR A 107 -15.84 2.76 -0.48
CA THR A 107 -16.56 1.79 -1.30
C THR A 107 -17.70 1.13 -0.55
N GLU A 108 -18.85 1.03 -1.21
CA GLU A 108 -20.01 0.28 -0.72
C GLU A 108 -19.98 -1.19 -1.15
N LEU A 109 -19.04 -1.56 -2.03
CA LEU A 109 -18.95 -2.90 -2.58
C LEU A 109 -18.53 -3.90 -1.50
N SER A 110 -19.50 -4.71 -1.07
CA SER A 110 -19.31 -5.69 0.01
C SER A 110 -18.17 -6.67 -0.24
N TRP A 111 -17.98 -7.11 -1.49
CA TRP A 111 -16.91 -8.04 -1.83
C TRP A 111 -15.50 -7.45 -1.66
N ILE A 112 -15.30 -6.14 -1.93
CA ILE A 112 -14.01 -5.46 -1.69
C ILE A 112 -13.73 -5.38 -0.19
N ARG A 113 -14.74 -5.05 0.60
CA ARG A 113 -14.64 -4.99 2.06
C ARG A 113 -14.32 -6.37 2.66
N LEU A 114 -15.00 -7.42 2.17
CA LEU A 114 -14.73 -8.81 2.58
C LEU A 114 -13.32 -9.25 2.18
N TYR A 115 -12.88 -8.94 0.97
CA TYR A 115 -11.54 -9.23 0.51
C TYR A 115 -10.49 -8.54 1.37
N GLY A 116 -10.64 -7.25 1.67
CA GLY A 116 -9.73 -6.50 2.56
C GLY A 116 -9.61 -7.14 3.94
N LYS A 117 -10.74 -7.57 4.54
CA LYS A 117 -10.74 -8.30 5.83
C LYS A 117 -10.03 -9.65 5.73
N ALA A 118 -10.25 -10.41 4.66
CA ALA A 118 -9.61 -11.70 4.44
C ALA A 118 -8.08 -11.56 4.32
N VAL A 119 -7.61 -10.55 3.59
CA VAL A 119 -6.18 -10.21 3.47
C VAL A 119 -5.60 -9.82 4.84
N ALA A 120 -6.29 -8.99 5.61
CA ALA A 120 -5.86 -8.62 6.96
C ALA A 120 -5.80 -9.81 7.91
N ALA A 121 -6.71 -10.77 7.79
CA ALA A 121 -6.73 -12.00 8.58
C ALA A 121 -5.56 -12.94 8.22
N SER A 122 -5.27 -13.11 6.92
CA SER A 122 -4.16 -13.89 6.41
C SER A 122 -2.81 -13.38 6.95
N SER A 123 -2.58 -12.08 6.89
CA SER A 123 -1.35 -11.46 7.42
C SER A 123 -1.19 -11.62 8.93
N ARG A 124 -2.29 -11.71 9.70
CA ARG A 124 -2.26 -12.00 11.14
C ARG A 124 -1.95 -13.45 11.45
N GLY A 125 -2.39 -14.40 10.60
CA GLY A 125 -2.15 -15.83 10.76
C GLY A 125 -0.68 -16.21 10.64
N GLU A 126 0.07 -15.52 9.81
CA GLU A 126 1.50 -15.75 9.62
C GLU A 126 2.33 -15.38 10.86
N ARG A 127 1.92 -14.37 11.63
CA ARG A 127 2.52 -14.03 12.93
C ARG A 127 2.40 -15.13 13.99
N ARG A 128 1.41 -16.00 13.90
CA ARG A 128 1.19 -17.10 14.88
C ARG A 128 2.02 -18.36 14.58
N ARG A 129 2.62 -18.48 13.39
CA ARG A 129 3.33 -19.69 12.98
C ARG A 129 4.86 -19.61 13.05
N ASN A 130 5.43 -18.47 13.44
CA ASN A 130 6.85 -18.37 13.72
C ASN A 130 7.10 -18.61 15.22
N PRO A 131 7.57 -19.80 15.64
CA PRO A 131 7.86 -20.10 17.04
C PRO A 131 9.17 -19.51 17.52
N CYS A 132 9.91 -18.81 16.68
CA CYS A 132 11.17 -18.17 17.07
C CYS A 132 10.94 -16.68 17.28
N GLY A 133 11.05 -16.25 18.54
CA GLY A 133 10.65 -14.97 19.11
C GLY A 133 11.37 -13.74 18.57
N GLU A 134 11.23 -13.44 17.29
CA GLU A 134 11.55 -12.14 16.75
C GLU A 134 10.26 -11.39 16.46
N ASN A 135 10.18 -10.22 17.05
CA ASN A 135 9.14 -9.22 16.91
C ASN A 135 8.99 -8.84 15.42
N THR A 136 8.31 -9.71 14.67
CA THR A 136 8.15 -9.56 13.22
C THR A 136 7.16 -8.45 12.94
N ARG A 137 7.72 -7.28 12.69
CA ARG A 137 7.07 -6.14 12.04
C ARG A 137 6.32 -6.63 10.81
N ASN A 138 5.19 -6.04 10.54
CA ASN A 138 4.41 -6.28 9.30
C ASN A 138 5.37 -6.44 8.11
N PRO A 139 5.37 -7.55 7.39
CA PRO A 139 6.21 -7.64 6.20
C PRO A 139 5.78 -6.55 5.23
N SER A 140 6.72 -5.66 4.89
CA SER A 140 6.57 -4.56 3.92
C SER A 140 6.25 -5.06 2.49
N GLY A 141 5.68 -6.24 2.39
CA GLY A 141 5.35 -6.95 1.17
C GLY A 141 3.96 -6.68 0.61
N PHE A 142 3.22 -5.72 1.18
CA PHE A 142 1.94 -5.32 0.63
C PHE A 142 2.12 -4.43 -0.62
N GLY A 143 2.90 -4.93 -1.59
CA GLY A 143 3.08 -4.29 -2.89
C GLY A 143 1.82 -4.27 -3.77
N GLY A 144 0.68 -4.71 -3.27
CA GLY A 144 -0.54 -4.87 -4.05
C GLY A 144 -1.65 -3.85 -3.78
N PHE A 145 -1.69 -3.23 -2.63
CA PHE A 145 -2.70 -2.22 -2.36
C PHE A 145 -2.14 -0.84 -2.70
N THR A 146 -2.12 -0.52 -3.99
CA THR A 146 -1.70 0.78 -4.53
C THR A 146 -2.44 1.96 -3.87
N ALA A 147 -3.66 1.73 -3.40
CA ALA A 147 -4.44 2.71 -2.64
C ALA A 147 -3.78 3.09 -1.31
N ALA A 148 -3.25 2.11 -0.55
CA ALA A 148 -2.60 2.40 0.73
C ALA A 148 -1.29 3.18 0.54
N ARG A 149 -0.54 2.93 -0.55
CA ARG A 149 0.65 3.72 -0.88
C ARG A 149 0.32 5.16 -1.23
N LYS A 150 -0.82 5.42 -1.90
CA LYS A 150 -1.27 6.78 -2.21
C LYS A 150 -1.75 7.57 -1.00
N PHE A 151 -2.37 6.91 -0.02
CA PHE A 151 -2.74 7.59 1.24
C PHE A 151 -1.51 8.12 1.99
N GLY A 152 -0.37 7.45 1.89
CA GLY A 152 0.88 7.91 2.50
C GLY A 152 1.53 9.10 1.78
N SER A 153 1.38 9.18 0.47
CA SER A 153 1.98 10.27 -0.33
C SER A 153 1.11 11.53 -0.38
N ALA A 154 -0.17 11.44 0.01
CA ALA A 154 -1.09 12.58 -0.02
C ALA A 154 -0.84 13.61 1.11
N LEU A 155 0.06 13.32 2.04
CA LEU A 155 0.46 14.27 3.09
C LEU A 155 1.61 15.19 2.64
N CYS A 156 1.64 15.57 1.38
CA CYS A 156 2.42 16.72 0.94
C CYS A 156 1.61 17.97 1.29
N ILE A 157 1.83 18.48 2.50
CA ILE A 157 1.18 19.64 3.09
C ILE A 157 1.50 20.87 2.24
N ARG A 158 0.47 21.63 2.01
CA ARG A 158 0.49 22.98 1.45
C ARG A 158 1.11 23.94 2.44
#